data_b2cbb742dbe8a0eee301d92099424ac4
#
_entry.id   b2cbb742dbe8a0eee301d92099424ac4
#
_cell.length_a   1.000
_cell.length_b   1.000
_cell.length_c   1.000
_cell.angle_alpha   90.00
_cell.angle_beta   90.00
_cell.angle_gamma   90.00
#
_symmetry.space_group_name_H-M   'P 1'
#
loop_
_entity.id
_entity.type
_entity.pdbx_description
1 polymer ?
#
loop_
_entity_poly.entity_id
_entity_poly.type
_entity_poly.pdbx_seq_one_letter_code
_entity_poly.pdbx_strand_id
1 'polypeptide(L)'
;MSCASVDPLRSTAERHGAAAHVSEFGRVAPSTYTLHQFSSISGTRSVVALARESERKIMTDIVVTSLAATTSIAGDVDSTWKGLLNGESGIDVLEDSFIDDFELPVRIGGHLKVSPAASLTREEARRLSYVEQMAVVLGREVWRNAGSPEVDRDRLGVSVGTGLGGAESLIYARDKLGNGGYRKVSPHTVQAIMPNGPAACVGLELGARAGVSTPVSACSSGSEAIANAWRMIVMGDADMVVTGGVEGSIQAVPIAAFTQMRAMSTRNDDPKAASRPFDRDRDGFVFGEAGAMMVIETEEHARARGATIHARLLGAGVTSDGFHLVAPDPEGTGAARAMTRALQTGGIGREDVTHINAHATATPIGDTAEANAIGKAIGAHASVYAPKSALGHSIGAVGALEAVLTVLTVRDSVIPPTLNLENQDPEIDLDVVCGQARPGRVDYAVNNSFGFGGHNVAIAFGRY
;
A
#
# COMPACT_ATOMS: atom_id res chain seq x y z
N MET A 1 13.86 52.99 0.60
CA MET A 1 14.20 53.25 -0.81
C MET A 1 13.62 52.09 -1.60
N SER A 2 12.52 52.36 -2.03
CA SER A 2 11.79 52.54 -3.28
C SER A 2 11.38 51.25 -3.94
N CYS A 3 10.09 50.95 -3.83
CA CYS A 3 9.33 50.00 -4.66
C CYS A 3 9.37 50.40 -6.14
N ALA A 4 9.42 49.42 -7.02
CA ALA A 4 8.99 49.55 -8.40
C ALA A 4 8.01 48.43 -8.74
N SER A 5 6.77 48.83 -8.95
CA SER A 5 5.64 48.07 -9.49
C SER A 5 5.83 47.86 -11.00
N VAL A 6 5.45 46.67 -11.50
CA VAL A 6 5.29 46.43 -12.94
C VAL A 6 3.86 45.98 -13.21
N ASP A 7 3.17 46.74 -14.02
CA ASP A 7 1.78 46.61 -14.47
C ASP A 7 1.69 45.68 -15.71
N PRO A 8 0.57 44.96 -15.97
CA PRO A 8 0.49 43.98 -17.05
C PRO A 8 0.06 44.61 -18.38
N LEU A 9 0.75 44.15 -19.43
CA LEU A 9 0.46 44.49 -20.82
C LEU A 9 -0.81 43.80 -21.34
N ARG A 10 -1.73 44.63 -21.83
CA ARG A 10 -2.84 44.30 -22.73
C ARG A 10 -2.26 43.87 -24.08
N SER A 11 -2.76 42.78 -24.67
CA SER A 11 -2.65 42.54 -26.11
C SER A 11 -4.02 42.40 -26.75
N THR A 12 -4.18 43.21 -27.76
CA THR A 12 -5.34 43.39 -28.64
C THR A 12 -5.56 42.16 -29.53
N ALA A 13 -6.82 41.74 -29.65
CA ALA A 13 -7.29 40.75 -30.57
C ALA A 13 -7.45 41.31 -31.98
N GLU A 14 -6.81 40.76 -32.97
CA GLU A 14 -7.20 40.88 -34.38
C GLU A 14 -7.89 39.60 -34.87
N ARG A 15 -9.09 39.83 -35.42
CA ARG A 15 -9.94 38.80 -36.04
C ARG A 15 -9.46 38.54 -37.45
N HIS A 16 -9.17 37.28 -37.76
CA HIS A 16 -9.19 36.82 -39.18
C HIS A 16 -10.10 35.59 -39.23
N GLY A 17 -11.17 35.76 -40.01
CA GLY A 17 -12.10 34.68 -40.33
C GLY A 17 -11.53 33.75 -41.36
N ALA A 18 -11.65 32.48 -41.15
CA ALA A 18 -11.55 31.44 -42.17
C ALA A 18 -12.69 30.45 -41.95
N ALA A 19 -13.62 30.42 -42.90
CA ALA A 19 -14.68 29.44 -42.99
C ALA A 19 -14.06 28.10 -43.40
N ALA A 20 -14.30 27.06 -42.59
CA ALA A 20 -14.00 25.69 -42.94
C ALA A 20 -15.27 24.88 -43.05
N HIS A 21 -15.43 24.23 -44.19
CA HIS A 21 -16.51 23.33 -44.58
C HIS A 21 -16.73 22.21 -43.57
N VAL A 22 -17.99 22.06 -43.12
CA VAL A 22 -18.47 20.88 -42.38
C VAL A 22 -18.93 19.89 -43.46
N SER A 23 -18.21 18.77 -43.61
CA SER A 23 -18.66 17.61 -44.38
C SER A 23 -19.58 16.74 -43.50
N GLU A 24 -20.75 16.44 -44.08
CA GLU A 24 -21.78 15.55 -43.56
C GLU A 24 -21.22 14.15 -43.22
N PHE A 25 -21.31 13.74 -41.95
CA PHE A 25 -21.26 12.33 -41.60
C PHE A 25 -22.67 11.80 -41.44
N GLY A 26 -22.97 10.80 -42.32
CA GLY A 26 -24.28 10.17 -42.40
C GLY A 26 -24.74 9.53 -41.11
N ARG A 27 -26.01 9.76 -40.80
CA ARG A 27 -26.75 9.08 -39.72
C ARG A 27 -26.95 7.61 -40.12
N VAL A 28 -26.36 6.69 -39.34
CA VAL A 28 -26.73 5.28 -39.38
C VAL A 28 -27.97 5.11 -38.51
N ALA A 29 -29.06 4.71 -39.11
CA ALA A 29 -30.32 4.39 -38.44
C ALA A 29 -30.20 3.08 -37.64
N PRO A 30 -30.82 2.95 -36.45
CA PRO A 30 -30.84 1.70 -35.72
C PRO A 30 -31.74 0.69 -36.43
N SER A 31 -31.19 -0.47 -36.80
CA SER A 31 -31.96 -1.59 -37.31
C SER A 31 -32.80 -2.21 -36.18
N THR A 32 -34.10 -2.11 -36.35
CA THR A 32 -35.10 -2.85 -35.54
C THR A 32 -34.98 -4.34 -35.85
N TYR A 33 -34.37 -5.12 -34.93
CA TYR A 33 -34.57 -6.57 -34.95
C TYR A 33 -35.90 -6.93 -34.31
N THR A 34 -36.76 -7.53 -35.11
CA THR A 34 -38.10 -8.03 -34.75
C THR A 34 -37.94 -9.26 -33.84
N LEU A 35 -38.44 -9.16 -32.60
CA LEU A 35 -38.61 -10.28 -31.68
C LEU A 35 -39.77 -11.16 -32.18
N HIS A 36 -39.50 -12.23 -32.89
CA HIS A 36 -40.43 -13.35 -33.04
C HIS A 36 -39.71 -14.69 -32.90
N GLN A 37 -40.33 -15.53 -32.06
CA GLN A 37 -40.05 -16.94 -31.77
C GLN A 37 -39.06 -17.25 -30.64
N PHE A 38 -39.51 -17.19 -29.40
CA PHE A 38 -39.19 -18.19 -28.38
C PHE A 38 -40.44 -18.40 -27.50
N SER A 39 -41.27 -19.34 -27.87
CA SER A 39 -42.24 -19.91 -26.97
C SER A 39 -41.82 -21.33 -26.61
N SER A 40 -41.90 -21.61 -25.29
CA SER A 40 -41.77 -22.92 -24.63
C SER A 40 -40.36 -23.40 -24.27
N ILE A 41 -39.84 -22.91 -23.14
CA ILE A 41 -39.06 -23.71 -22.20
C ILE A 41 -39.58 -23.40 -20.79
N SER A 42 -40.31 -24.34 -20.22
CA SER A 42 -40.78 -24.29 -18.83
C SER A 42 -39.59 -24.61 -17.91
N GLY A 43 -39.02 -23.60 -17.32
CA GLY A 43 -37.99 -23.69 -16.31
C GLY A 43 -37.56 -22.26 -15.93
N THR A 44 -38.38 -21.64 -15.04
CA THR A 44 -38.14 -20.28 -14.55
C THR A 44 -36.88 -20.21 -13.70
N ARG A 45 -35.70 -20.29 -14.30
CA ARG A 45 -34.54 -19.55 -13.82
C ARG A 45 -34.65 -18.15 -14.42
N SER A 46 -34.87 -17.16 -13.55
CA SER A 46 -35.02 -15.75 -13.92
C SER A 46 -33.85 -15.31 -14.85
N VAL A 47 -34.18 -14.61 -15.95
CA VAL A 47 -33.21 -13.98 -16.86
C VAL A 47 -32.18 -13.13 -16.06
N VAL A 48 -32.61 -12.59 -14.92
CA VAL A 48 -31.76 -11.88 -13.97
C VAL A 48 -30.72 -12.82 -13.27
N ALA A 49 -31.09 -14.09 -13.03
CA ALA A 49 -30.17 -15.07 -12.47
C ALA A 49 -29.13 -15.52 -13.51
N LEU A 50 -29.55 -15.69 -14.76
CA LEU A 50 -28.65 -16.01 -15.88
C LEU A 50 -27.72 -14.81 -16.24
N ALA A 51 -28.23 -13.58 -16.18
CA ALA A 51 -27.40 -12.39 -16.34
C ALA A 51 -26.40 -12.26 -15.18
N ARG A 52 -26.81 -12.47 -13.94
CA ARG A 52 -25.91 -12.49 -12.77
C ARG A 52 -24.91 -13.65 -12.81
N GLU A 53 -25.29 -14.79 -13.36
CA GLU A 53 -24.40 -15.94 -13.55
C GLU A 53 -23.42 -15.71 -14.71
N SER A 54 -23.82 -15.00 -15.77
CA SER A 54 -22.93 -14.57 -16.86
C SER A 54 -22.03 -13.41 -16.45
N GLU A 55 -22.49 -12.47 -15.63
CA GLU A 55 -21.67 -11.41 -15.05
C GLU A 55 -20.66 -11.95 -14.04
N ARG A 56 -20.99 -12.99 -13.25
CA ARG A 56 -20.02 -13.71 -12.40
C ARG A 56 -18.95 -14.46 -13.19
N LYS A 57 -19.18 -14.78 -14.45
CA LYS A 57 -18.25 -15.57 -15.28
C LYS A 57 -17.14 -14.75 -15.94
N ILE A 58 -17.04 -13.45 -15.66
CA ILE A 58 -16.04 -12.55 -16.24
C ILE A 58 -15.01 -12.06 -15.19
N MET A 59 -15.15 -12.39 -13.92
CA MET A 59 -14.13 -12.04 -12.92
C MET A 59 -13.15 -13.20 -12.75
N THR A 60 -11.92 -12.98 -13.18
CA THR A 60 -10.81 -13.89 -12.91
C THR A 60 -10.59 -13.95 -11.39
N ASP A 61 -10.78 -15.13 -10.80
CA ASP A 61 -10.47 -15.34 -9.39
C ASP A 61 -8.96 -15.19 -9.18
N ILE A 62 -8.57 -14.28 -8.29
CA ILE A 62 -7.18 -13.98 -7.97
C ILE A 62 -6.88 -14.46 -6.56
N VAL A 63 -5.74 -15.13 -6.40
CA VAL A 63 -5.32 -15.72 -5.13
C VAL A 63 -3.92 -15.27 -4.74
N VAL A 64 -3.66 -15.28 -3.43
CA VAL A 64 -2.35 -15.02 -2.84
C VAL A 64 -1.67 -16.35 -2.57
N THR A 65 -0.51 -16.57 -3.17
CA THR A 65 0.19 -17.87 -3.11
C THR A 65 1.56 -17.82 -2.44
N SER A 66 2.05 -16.64 -2.12
CA SER A 66 3.30 -16.49 -1.37
C SER A 66 3.34 -15.16 -0.63
N LEU A 67 4.04 -15.14 0.49
CA LEU A 67 4.24 -13.97 1.36
C LEU A 67 5.71 -13.90 1.77
N ALA A 68 6.24 -12.68 1.88
CA ALA A 68 7.53 -12.35 2.50
C ALA A 68 7.42 -10.98 3.18
N ALA A 69 8.08 -10.82 4.31
CA ALA A 69 8.16 -9.54 5.01
C ALA A 69 9.43 -9.45 5.87
N THR A 70 9.93 -8.24 6.05
CA THR A 70 10.94 -7.88 7.04
C THR A 70 10.49 -6.63 7.78
N THR A 71 10.68 -6.60 9.10
CA THR A 71 10.14 -5.54 9.98
C THR A 71 11.11 -5.23 11.12
N SER A 72 10.72 -4.27 11.94
CA SER A 72 11.41 -3.94 13.19
C SER A 72 11.30 -5.04 14.27
N ILE A 73 10.38 -5.99 14.13
CA ILE A 73 10.24 -7.14 15.05
C ILE A 73 11.10 -8.31 14.59
N ALA A 74 11.06 -8.65 13.30
CA ALA A 74 11.74 -9.84 12.78
C ALA A 74 12.13 -9.68 11.30
N GLY A 75 13.04 -10.55 10.82
CA GLY A 75 13.51 -10.59 9.45
C GLY A 75 12.67 -11.44 8.50
N ASP A 76 11.59 -12.07 8.98
CA ASP A 76 10.71 -12.92 8.19
C ASP A 76 9.24 -12.77 8.62
N VAL A 77 8.34 -13.23 7.75
CA VAL A 77 6.89 -13.07 7.93
C VAL A 77 6.34 -13.86 9.11
N ASP A 78 6.80 -15.10 9.33
CA ASP A 78 6.25 -15.97 10.38
C ASP A 78 6.66 -15.49 11.78
N SER A 79 7.91 -15.05 11.94
CA SER A 79 8.42 -14.49 13.20
C SER A 79 7.78 -13.13 13.49
N THR A 80 7.60 -12.28 12.47
CA THR A 80 6.86 -11.02 12.61
C THR A 80 5.42 -11.28 13.08
N TRP A 81 4.73 -12.23 12.46
CA TRP A 81 3.35 -12.59 12.81
C TRP A 81 3.23 -13.08 14.26
N LYS A 82 4.13 -13.96 14.68
CA LYS A 82 4.17 -14.46 16.07
C LYS A 82 4.43 -13.33 17.07
N GLY A 83 5.37 -12.43 16.76
CA GLY A 83 5.64 -11.27 17.62
C GLY A 83 4.42 -10.38 17.77
N LEU A 84 3.70 -10.08 16.67
CA LEU A 84 2.47 -9.29 16.72
C LEU A 84 1.36 -9.96 17.53
N LEU A 85 1.16 -11.27 17.40
CA LEU A 85 0.18 -12.02 18.19
C LEU A 85 0.53 -12.02 19.69
N ASN A 86 1.81 -11.96 20.04
CA ASN A 86 2.30 -11.84 21.41
C ASN A 86 2.29 -10.41 21.96
N GLY A 87 1.94 -9.41 21.13
CA GLY A 87 1.96 -8.01 21.54
C GLY A 87 3.38 -7.42 21.66
N GLU A 88 4.33 -7.91 20.85
CA GLU A 88 5.69 -7.37 20.81
C GLU A 88 5.74 -6.04 20.03
N SER A 89 6.52 -5.08 20.53
CA SER A 89 6.79 -3.81 19.85
C SER A 89 8.18 -3.81 19.26
N GLY A 90 8.30 -3.39 18.00
CA GLY A 90 9.56 -3.17 17.31
C GLY A 90 10.05 -1.71 17.39
N ILE A 91 9.39 -0.86 18.17
CA ILE A 91 9.77 0.54 18.38
C ILE A 91 10.71 0.65 19.56
N ASP A 92 11.82 1.37 19.39
CA ASP A 92 12.83 1.59 20.43
C ASP A 92 13.49 2.96 20.27
N VAL A 93 14.46 3.27 21.12
CA VAL A 93 15.31 4.46 20.99
C VAL A 93 16.19 4.30 19.74
N LEU A 94 16.33 5.36 18.96
CA LEU A 94 17.26 5.44 17.84
C LEU A 94 18.67 5.79 18.34
N GLU A 95 19.64 4.93 18.08
CA GLU A 95 21.05 5.10 18.45
C GLU A 95 21.89 5.72 17.31
N ASP A 96 21.26 6.21 16.26
CA ASP A 96 21.91 6.81 15.10
C ASP A 96 22.57 8.12 15.45
N SER A 97 23.84 8.30 15.07
CA SER A 97 24.61 9.50 15.40
C SER A 97 23.99 10.79 14.87
N PHE A 98 23.25 10.72 13.75
CA PHE A 98 22.59 11.88 13.18
C PHE A 98 21.51 12.47 14.10
N ILE A 99 20.99 11.70 15.07
CA ILE A 99 20.01 12.20 16.06
C ILE A 99 20.66 13.30 16.90
N ASP A 100 21.87 13.04 17.40
CA ASP A 100 22.62 14.00 18.22
C ASP A 100 23.33 15.04 17.33
N ASP A 101 23.89 14.65 16.20
CA ASP A 101 24.59 15.55 15.26
C ASP A 101 23.71 16.70 14.76
N PHE A 102 22.38 16.46 14.62
CA PHE A 102 21.41 17.46 14.18
C PHE A 102 20.40 17.88 15.27
N GLU A 103 20.64 17.48 16.53
CA GLU A 103 19.78 17.81 17.68
C GLU A 103 18.29 17.51 17.39
N LEU A 104 17.98 16.33 16.79
CA LEU A 104 16.63 16.00 16.39
C LEU A 104 15.75 15.76 17.62
N PRO A 105 14.51 16.34 17.67
CA PRO A 105 13.63 16.21 18.81
C PRO A 105 12.93 14.86 18.88
N VAL A 106 12.88 14.09 17.78
CA VAL A 106 12.34 12.73 17.74
C VAL A 106 13.52 11.75 17.78
N ARG A 107 13.52 10.88 18.79
CA ARG A 107 14.61 9.94 19.11
C ARG A 107 14.15 8.49 19.13
N ILE A 108 12.98 8.22 18.56
CA ILE A 108 12.31 6.90 18.58
C ILE A 108 11.94 6.45 17.18
N GLY A 109 12.00 5.12 16.97
CA GLY A 109 11.66 4.50 15.70
C GLY A 109 11.86 2.98 15.74
N GLY A 110 11.54 2.32 14.66
CA GLY A 110 11.71 0.88 14.51
C GLY A 110 12.58 0.54 13.31
N HIS A 111 13.91 0.42 13.50
CA HIS A 111 14.80 -0.11 12.46
C HIS A 111 14.51 -1.57 12.14
N LEU A 112 14.81 -2.00 10.90
CA LEU A 112 14.73 -3.43 10.55
C LEU A 112 15.56 -4.26 11.52
N LYS A 113 14.94 -5.36 12.02
CA LYS A 113 15.62 -6.31 12.91
C LYS A 113 16.81 -7.00 12.23
N VAL A 114 16.70 -7.20 10.92
CA VAL A 114 17.75 -7.82 10.09
C VAL A 114 18.07 -6.89 8.92
N SER A 115 19.32 -6.47 8.81
CA SER A 115 19.78 -5.64 7.69
C SER A 115 19.65 -6.40 6.37
N PRO A 116 19.07 -5.83 5.31
CA PRO A 116 19.00 -6.48 4.01
C PRO A 116 20.39 -6.80 3.43
N ALA A 117 21.41 -6.01 3.76
CA ALA A 117 22.80 -6.25 3.34
C ALA A 117 23.35 -7.60 3.83
N ALA A 118 22.79 -8.18 4.90
CA ALA A 118 23.23 -9.48 5.43
C ALA A 118 22.96 -10.65 4.47
N SER A 119 21.98 -10.51 3.57
CA SER A 119 21.57 -11.52 2.58
C SER A 119 22.09 -11.21 1.16
N LEU A 120 22.92 -10.20 1.00
CA LEU A 120 23.44 -9.76 -0.30
C LEU A 120 24.95 -10.01 -0.42
N THR A 121 25.43 -10.13 -1.66
CA THR A 121 26.87 -10.07 -1.92
C THR A 121 27.41 -8.68 -1.62
N ARG A 122 28.71 -8.60 -1.35
CA ARG A 122 29.38 -7.33 -1.07
C ARG A 122 29.28 -6.33 -2.23
N GLU A 123 29.17 -6.83 -3.46
CA GLU A 123 28.97 -6.01 -4.65
C GLU A 123 27.56 -5.42 -4.70
N GLU A 124 26.54 -6.26 -4.53
CA GLU A 124 25.13 -5.83 -4.48
C GLU A 124 24.92 -4.78 -3.38
N ALA A 125 25.37 -5.05 -2.16
CA ALA A 125 25.22 -4.14 -1.03
C ALA A 125 25.87 -2.76 -1.26
N ARG A 126 26.91 -2.67 -2.12
CA ARG A 126 27.56 -1.38 -2.46
C ARG A 126 26.93 -0.65 -3.62
N ARG A 127 26.22 -1.37 -4.50
CA ARG A 127 25.66 -0.83 -5.75
C ARG A 127 24.22 -0.40 -5.57
N LEU A 128 23.46 -1.11 -4.75
CA LEU A 128 22.04 -0.90 -4.53
C LEU A 128 21.78 0.11 -3.40
N SER A 129 20.79 0.97 -3.56
CA SER A 129 20.21 1.76 -2.47
C SER A 129 19.58 0.87 -1.41
N TYR A 130 19.30 1.40 -0.23
CA TYR A 130 18.73 0.62 0.86
C TYR A 130 17.40 -0.04 0.49
N VAL A 131 16.51 0.70 -0.17
CA VAL A 131 15.21 0.16 -0.63
C VAL A 131 15.36 -0.87 -1.76
N GLU A 132 16.36 -0.73 -2.65
CA GLU A 132 16.68 -1.73 -3.66
C GLU A 132 17.26 -3.01 -3.03
N GLN A 133 18.11 -2.90 -2.02
CA GLN A 133 18.61 -4.05 -1.26
C GLN A 133 17.46 -4.83 -0.64
N MET A 134 16.54 -4.13 0.03
CA MET A 134 15.35 -4.73 0.62
C MET A 134 14.46 -5.41 -0.43
N ALA A 135 14.25 -4.75 -1.56
CA ALA A 135 13.44 -5.28 -2.66
C ALA A 135 14.03 -6.56 -3.25
N VAL A 136 15.35 -6.62 -3.46
CA VAL A 136 16.03 -7.81 -3.99
C VAL A 136 15.92 -8.98 -3.00
N VAL A 137 16.17 -8.73 -1.72
CA VAL A 137 16.07 -9.77 -0.68
C VAL A 137 14.66 -10.34 -0.60
N LEU A 138 13.66 -9.47 -0.51
CA LEU A 138 12.25 -9.89 -0.43
C LEU A 138 11.74 -10.51 -1.74
N GLY A 139 12.18 -10.01 -2.89
CA GLY A 139 11.86 -10.59 -4.20
C GLY A 139 12.36 -12.03 -4.33
N ARG A 140 13.59 -12.30 -3.90
CA ARG A 140 14.17 -13.66 -3.84
C ARG A 140 13.42 -14.54 -2.84
N GLU A 141 13.09 -13.99 -1.69
CA GLU A 141 12.38 -14.72 -0.64
C GLU A 141 10.96 -15.09 -1.06
N VAL A 142 10.15 -14.14 -1.52
CA VAL A 142 8.77 -14.40 -1.93
C VAL A 142 8.70 -15.37 -3.11
N TRP A 143 9.67 -15.30 -4.03
CA TRP A 143 9.77 -16.25 -5.15
C TRP A 143 10.11 -17.67 -4.69
N ARG A 144 11.08 -17.79 -3.77
CA ARG A 144 11.43 -19.09 -3.16
C ARG A 144 10.27 -19.67 -2.38
N ASN A 145 9.55 -18.85 -1.60
CA ASN A 145 8.38 -19.27 -0.84
C ASN A 145 7.21 -19.70 -1.76
N ALA A 146 7.14 -19.15 -2.98
CA ALA A 146 6.22 -19.60 -4.03
C ALA A 146 6.61 -20.95 -4.66
N GLY A 147 7.75 -21.55 -4.25
CA GLY A 147 8.29 -22.77 -4.82
C GLY A 147 9.20 -22.57 -6.04
N SER A 148 9.67 -21.32 -6.28
CA SER A 148 10.50 -20.94 -7.45
C SER A 148 9.90 -21.44 -8.77
N PRO A 149 8.65 -21.09 -9.11
CA PRO A 149 7.93 -21.71 -10.20
C PRO A 149 8.55 -21.37 -11.56
N GLU A 150 8.52 -22.35 -12.48
CA GLU A 150 8.74 -22.12 -13.90
C GLU A 150 7.46 -21.51 -14.49
N VAL A 151 7.55 -20.28 -14.99
CA VAL A 151 6.41 -19.53 -15.54
C VAL A 151 6.79 -18.87 -16.86
N ASP A 152 5.79 -18.60 -17.69
CA ASP A 152 5.98 -17.73 -18.84
C ASP A 152 6.35 -16.32 -18.40
N ARG A 153 7.56 -15.89 -18.70
CA ARG A 153 8.07 -14.58 -18.32
C ARG A 153 7.33 -13.42 -18.98
N ASP A 154 6.72 -13.65 -20.14
CA ASP A 154 5.87 -12.66 -20.81
C ASP A 154 4.50 -12.50 -20.12
N ARG A 155 4.18 -13.41 -19.18
CA ARG A 155 2.97 -13.38 -18.34
C ARG A 155 3.27 -13.10 -16.86
N LEU A 156 4.55 -12.87 -16.50
CA LEU A 156 4.99 -12.50 -15.16
C LEU A 156 5.15 -10.98 -15.05
N GLY A 157 4.41 -10.36 -14.14
CA GLY A 157 4.48 -8.93 -13.83
C GLY A 157 5.14 -8.63 -12.49
N VAL A 158 5.54 -7.38 -12.29
CA VAL A 158 6.05 -6.84 -11.02
C VAL A 158 5.44 -5.47 -10.74
N SER A 159 4.94 -5.26 -9.51
CA SER A 159 4.50 -3.95 -9.04
C SER A 159 4.94 -3.75 -7.59
N VAL A 160 5.93 -2.87 -7.36
CA VAL A 160 6.49 -2.61 -6.02
C VAL A 160 6.49 -1.12 -5.73
N GLY A 161 5.76 -0.72 -4.69
CA GLY A 161 5.62 0.67 -4.27
C GLY A 161 6.73 1.13 -3.32
N THR A 162 7.00 2.43 -3.34
CA THR A 162 7.86 3.13 -2.37
C THR A 162 7.40 4.58 -2.27
N GLY A 163 7.57 5.22 -1.13
CA GLY A 163 7.21 6.63 -0.94
C GLY A 163 8.35 7.58 -1.28
N LEU A 164 9.55 7.29 -0.79
CA LEU A 164 10.74 8.14 -0.92
C LEU A 164 11.78 7.56 -1.89
N GLY A 165 11.72 6.26 -2.17
CA GLY A 165 12.73 5.58 -2.98
C GLY A 165 14.12 5.69 -2.37
N GLY A 166 15.15 5.87 -3.19
CA GLY A 166 16.53 6.01 -2.75
C GLY A 166 16.94 7.45 -2.39
N ALA A 167 16.10 8.18 -1.66
CA ALA A 167 16.35 9.57 -1.27
C ALA A 167 17.66 9.72 -0.45
N GLU A 168 18.00 8.73 0.39
CA GLU A 168 19.27 8.69 1.13
C GLU A 168 20.48 8.67 0.19
N SER A 169 20.38 7.97 -0.92
CA SER A 169 21.43 7.90 -1.94
C SER A 169 21.67 9.26 -2.62
N LEU A 170 20.59 10.04 -2.81
CA LEU A 170 20.71 11.41 -3.34
C LEU A 170 21.43 12.33 -2.34
N ILE A 171 21.06 12.27 -1.08
CA ILE A 171 21.69 13.08 -0.02
C ILE A 171 23.18 12.74 0.09
N TYR A 172 23.52 11.44 0.13
CA TYR A 172 24.89 10.97 0.15
C TYR A 172 25.69 11.44 -1.09
N ALA A 173 25.11 11.33 -2.29
CA ALA A 173 25.75 11.79 -3.52
C ALA A 173 26.01 13.30 -3.52
N ARG A 174 25.06 14.09 -2.98
CA ARG A 174 25.22 15.55 -2.81
C ARG A 174 26.40 15.87 -1.91
N ASP A 175 26.59 15.15 -0.80
CA ASP A 175 27.68 15.38 0.12
C ASP A 175 29.04 15.00 -0.50
N LYS A 176 29.09 13.89 -1.24
CA LYS A 176 30.28 13.51 -2.02
C LYS A 176 30.63 14.54 -3.09
N LEU A 177 29.63 15.11 -3.77
CA LEU A 177 29.81 16.17 -4.74
C LEU A 177 30.39 17.43 -4.08
N GLY A 178 29.83 17.85 -2.94
CA GLY A 178 30.27 19.02 -2.20
C GLY A 178 31.69 18.90 -1.63
N ASN A 179 32.04 17.71 -1.13
CA ASN A 179 33.32 17.46 -0.45
C ASN A 179 34.47 17.00 -1.38
N GLY A 180 34.20 16.65 -2.64
CA GLY A 180 35.23 16.07 -3.51
C GLY A 180 34.99 16.19 -5.01
N GLY A 181 34.00 16.94 -5.41
CA GLY A 181 33.63 17.18 -6.82
C GLY A 181 33.02 15.97 -7.51
N TYR A 182 32.63 16.15 -8.80
CA TYR A 182 31.83 15.17 -9.54
C TYR A 182 32.44 13.76 -9.64
N ARG A 183 33.78 13.66 -9.59
CA ARG A 183 34.48 12.36 -9.66
C ARG A 183 34.30 11.50 -8.42
N LYS A 184 33.78 12.05 -7.33
CA LYS A 184 33.45 11.31 -6.08
C LYS A 184 32.04 10.78 -6.07
N VAL A 185 31.18 11.23 -6.98
CA VAL A 185 29.82 10.72 -7.11
C VAL A 185 29.87 9.34 -7.79
N SER A 186 29.16 8.38 -7.21
CA SER A 186 29.11 7.00 -7.74
C SER A 186 28.45 6.96 -9.13
N PRO A 187 28.96 6.16 -10.08
CA PRO A 187 28.28 5.94 -11.35
C PRO A 187 26.91 5.26 -11.19
N HIS A 188 26.66 4.62 -10.04
CA HIS A 188 25.38 3.97 -9.71
C HIS A 188 24.35 4.92 -9.10
N THR A 189 24.69 6.19 -8.83
CA THR A 189 23.81 7.15 -8.18
C THR A 189 22.48 7.32 -8.91
N VAL A 190 22.48 7.39 -10.25
CA VAL A 190 21.24 7.62 -11.00
C VAL A 190 20.23 6.50 -10.78
N GLN A 191 20.64 5.24 -10.89
CA GLN A 191 19.75 4.10 -10.65
C GLN A 191 19.31 4.05 -9.17
N ALA A 192 20.22 4.32 -8.23
CA ALA A 192 19.96 4.23 -6.80
C ALA A 192 18.95 5.28 -6.28
N ILE A 193 18.81 6.43 -6.96
CA ILE A 193 17.88 7.48 -6.56
C ILE A 193 16.49 7.37 -7.21
N MET A 194 16.35 6.57 -8.26
CA MET A 194 15.08 6.47 -8.99
C MET A 194 14.05 5.67 -8.19
N PRO A 195 12.82 6.19 -7.96
CA PRO A 195 11.79 5.47 -7.22
C PRO A 195 11.39 4.12 -7.84
N ASN A 196 11.56 3.95 -9.15
CA ASN A 196 11.29 2.67 -9.83
C ASN A 196 12.39 1.60 -9.61
N GLY A 197 13.50 1.95 -8.96
CA GLY A 197 14.62 1.04 -8.69
C GLY A 197 14.20 -0.28 -8.03
N PRO A 198 13.43 -0.26 -6.93
CA PRO A 198 12.97 -1.47 -6.25
C PRO A 198 12.23 -2.45 -7.18
N ALA A 199 11.21 -1.97 -7.91
CA ALA A 199 10.46 -2.81 -8.84
C ALA A 199 11.33 -3.30 -10.01
N ALA A 200 12.21 -2.44 -10.54
CA ALA A 200 13.13 -2.79 -11.62
C ALA A 200 14.11 -3.88 -11.19
N CYS A 201 14.66 -3.81 -9.97
CA CYS A 201 15.56 -4.84 -9.43
C CYS A 201 14.84 -6.20 -9.32
N VAL A 202 13.63 -6.22 -8.77
CA VAL A 202 12.82 -7.46 -8.69
C VAL A 202 12.48 -7.99 -10.08
N GLY A 203 12.08 -7.11 -11.01
CA GLY A 203 11.75 -7.49 -12.38
C GLY A 203 12.94 -8.11 -13.13
N LEU A 204 14.14 -7.56 -12.97
CA LEU A 204 15.39 -8.08 -13.54
C LEU A 204 15.77 -9.43 -12.90
N GLU A 205 15.68 -9.53 -11.57
CA GLU A 205 15.99 -10.76 -10.83
C GLU A 205 15.11 -11.93 -11.27
N LEU A 206 13.82 -11.67 -11.46
CA LEU A 206 12.84 -12.68 -11.84
C LEU A 206 12.65 -12.82 -13.36
N GLY A 207 13.24 -11.96 -14.16
CA GLY A 207 13.05 -11.95 -15.61
C GLY A 207 11.61 -11.63 -16.03
N ALA A 208 10.89 -10.80 -15.27
CA ALA A 208 9.50 -10.42 -15.54
C ALA A 208 9.40 -9.54 -16.80
N ARG A 209 8.43 -9.84 -17.70
CA ARG A 209 8.25 -9.17 -18.99
C ARG A 209 6.82 -8.71 -19.28
N ALA A 210 5.83 -9.13 -18.50
CA ALA A 210 4.44 -8.63 -18.62
C ALA A 210 4.28 -7.15 -18.24
N GLY A 211 5.22 -6.62 -17.46
CA GLY A 211 5.27 -5.22 -17.05
C GLY A 211 5.89 -5.07 -15.67
N VAL A 212 6.59 -3.93 -15.47
CA VAL A 212 7.20 -3.57 -14.19
C VAL A 212 6.79 -2.15 -13.85
N SER A 213 6.16 -1.95 -12.70
CA SER A 213 5.64 -0.64 -12.27
C SER A 213 5.96 -0.32 -10.82
N THR A 214 6.04 0.97 -10.53
CA THR A 214 6.25 1.48 -9.17
C THR A 214 5.25 2.59 -8.89
N PRO A 215 4.19 2.34 -8.16
CA PRO A 215 3.36 3.41 -7.60
C PRO A 215 4.13 4.21 -6.56
N VAL A 216 3.94 5.54 -6.61
CA VAL A 216 4.47 6.50 -5.65
C VAL A 216 3.30 7.38 -5.20
N SER A 217 2.59 6.93 -4.18
CA SER A 217 1.41 7.58 -3.60
C SER A 217 1.53 7.73 -2.07
N ALA A 218 2.73 8.17 -1.65
CA ALA A 218 3.10 8.34 -0.25
C ALA A 218 2.80 7.05 0.56
N CYS A 219 2.04 7.17 1.68
CA CYS A 219 1.78 6.04 2.57
C CYS A 219 0.92 4.93 1.96
N SER A 220 0.24 5.18 0.82
CA SER A 220 -0.56 4.17 0.13
C SER A 220 0.18 3.43 -1.00
N SER A 221 1.48 3.73 -1.25
CA SER A 221 2.23 3.19 -2.39
C SER A 221 2.23 1.66 -2.46
N GLY A 222 2.44 0.97 -1.35
CA GLY A 222 2.45 -0.50 -1.30
C GLY A 222 1.07 -1.12 -1.58
N SER A 223 0.00 -0.55 -1.03
CA SER A 223 -1.37 -1.00 -1.36
C SER A 223 -1.74 -0.66 -2.81
N GLU A 224 -1.31 0.48 -3.34
CA GLU A 224 -1.55 0.82 -4.74
C GLU A 224 -0.78 -0.11 -5.68
N ALA A 225 0.41 -0.58 -5.28
CA ALA A 225 1.14 -1.61 -6.02
C ALA A 225 0.33 -2.91 -6.12
N ILE A 226 -0.31 -3.35 -5.01
CA ILE A 226 -1.19 -4.52 -5.00
C ILE A 226 -2.42 -4.26 -5.88
N ALA A 227 -3.04 -3.07 -5.81
CA ALA A 227 -4.18 -2.72 -6.65
C ALA A 227 -3.81 -2.71 -8.14
N ASN A 228 -2.61 -2.25 -8.51
CA ASN A 228 -2.12 -2.30 -9.89
C ASN A 228 -1.85 -3.73 -10.33
N ALA A 229 -1.23 -4.56 -9.49
CA ALA A 229 -1.00 -5.97 -9.76
C ALA A 229 -2.32 -6.73 -9.98
N TRP A 230 -3.34 -6.46 -9.14
CA TRP A 230 -4.70 -6.99 -9.32
C TRP A 230 -5.27 -6.58 -10.69
N ARG A 231 -5.12 -5.30 -11.10
CA ARG A 231 -5.59 -4.83 -12.41
C ARG A 231 -4.86 -5.52 -13.56
N MET A 232 -3.55 -5.73 -13.48
CA MET A 232 -2.78 -6.43 -14.53
C MET A 232 -3.35 -7.83 -14.80
N ILE A 233 -3.74 -8.56 -13.74
CA ILE A 233 -4.34 -9.89 -13.89
C ILE A 233 -5.78 -9.79 -14.43
N VAL A 234 -6.61 -8.89 -13.89
CA VAL A 234 -8.00 -8.69 -14.34
C VAL A 234 -8.07 -8.28 -15.81
N MET A 235 -7.11 -7.44 -16.27
CA MET A 235 -7.03 -7.00 -17.66
C MET A 235 -6.42 -8.06 -18.58
N GLY A 236 -5.91 -9.16 -18.04
CA GLY A 236 -5.29 -10.23 -18.80
C GLY A 236 -3.87 -9.91 -19.27
N ASP A 237 -3.19 -8.91 -18.70
CA ASP A 237 -1.80 -8.57 -19.02
C ASP A 237 -0.81 -9.58 -18.40
N ALA A 238 -1.14 -10.15 -17.25
CA ALA A 238 -0.33 -11.11 -16.51
C ALA A 238 -1.18 -12.25 -15.94
N ASP A 239 -0.57 -13.41 -15.74
CA ASP A 239 -1.16 -14.53 -15.00
C ASP A 239 -0.65 -14.58 -13.56
N MET A 240 0.55 -14.05 -13.34
CA MET A 240 1.20 -13.96 -12.03
C MET A 240 1.89 -12.59 -11.88
N VAL A 241 1.79 -11.99 -10.70
CA VAL A 241 2.48 -10.74 -10.37
C VAL A 241 3.13 -10.84 -8.99
N VAL A 242 4.40 -10.45 -8.90
CA VAL A 242 5.07 -10.17 -7.63
C VAL A 242 4.80 -8.72 -7.28
N THR A 243 4.19 -8.49 -6.12
CA THR A 243 3.76 -7.16 -5.70
C THR A 243 4.04 -6.90 -4.24
N GLY A 244 4.14 -5.63 -3.88
CA GLY A 244 4.41 -5.24 -2.50
C GLY A 244 4.91 -3.81 -2.36
N GLY A 245 5.69 -3.56 -1.31
CA GLY A 245 6.29 -2.25 -1.03
C GLY A 245 7.51 -2.36 -0.13
N VAL A 246 8.43 -1.42 -0.28
CA VAL A 246 9.66 -1.32 0.52
C VAL A 246 9.91 0.15 0.89
N GLU A 247 10.39 0.37 2.12
CA GLU A 247 10.76 1.71 2.60
C GLU A 247 11.74 1.67 3.78
N GLY A 248 12.72 2.56 3.75
CA GLY A 248 13.69 2.74 4.82
C GLY A 248 13.83 4.23 5.16
N SER A 249 12.87 4.76 5.92
CA SER A 249 12.69 6.21 6.09
C SER A 249 13.35 6.78 7.34
N ILE A 250 13.99 5.97 8.17
CA ILE A 250 14.69 6.42 9.40
C ILE A 250 16.03 7.06 9.01
N GLN A 251 15.95 8.33 8.66
CA GLN A 251 17.05 9.18 8.21
C GLN A 251 16.86 10.60 8.76
N ALA A 252 17.96 11.36 8.89
CA ALA A 252 17.92 12.71 9.47
C ALA A 252 16.93 13.65 8.78
N VAL A 253 16.94 13.72 7.45
CA VAL A 253 16.09 14.66 6.69
C VAL A 253 14.61 14.31 6.79
N PRO A 254 14.16 13.06 6.58
CA PRO A 254 12.76 12.69 6.80
C PRO A 254 12.28 12.99 8.23
N ILE A 255 13.05 12.60 9.26
CA ILE A 255 12.68 12.88 10.65
C ILE A 255 12.53 14.37 10.89
N ALA A 256 13.52 15.19 10.48
CA ALA A 256 13.47 16.63 10.63
C ALA A 256 12.23 17.23 9.91
N ALA A 257 11.97 16.81 8.67
CA ALA A 257 10.87 17.32 7.88
C ALA A 257 9.49 17.00 8.49
N PHE A 258 9.25 15.74 8.86
CA PHE A 258 7.98 15.34 9.48
C PHE A 258 7.79 15.91 10.89
N THR A 259 8.89 16.12 11.62
CA THR A 259 8.86 16.82 12.91
C THR A 259 8.41 18.28 12.74
N GLN A 260 8.95 18.99 11.74
CA GLN A 260 8.52 20.37 11.42
C GLN A 260 7.03 20.44 11.06
N MET A 261 6.48 19.38 10.49
CA MET A 261 5.04 19.26 10.23
C MET A 261 4.21 18.94 11.49
N ARG A 262 4.85 18.68 12.62
CA ARG A 262 4.21 18.20 13.87
C ARG A 262 3.39 16.93 13.66
N ALA A 263 3.87 16.04 12.80
CA ALA A 263 3.19 14.80 12.46
C ALA A 263 3.71 13.58 13.26
N MET A 264 4.86 13.75 13.94
CA MET A 264 5.54 12.68 14.68
C MET A 264 5.33 12.81 16.18
N SER A 265 5.21 11.65 16.84
CA SER A 265 5.24 11.57 18.31
C SER A 265 6.63 11.94 18.85
N THR A 266 6.64 12.65 19.96
CA THR A 266 7.85 13.03 20.71
C THR A 266 7.95 12.32 22.06
N ARG A 267 7.25 11.22 22.27
CA ARG A 267 7.28 10.42 23.52
C ARG A 267 8.57 9.62 23.63
N ASN A 268 9.70 10.32 23.65
CA ASN A 268 11.03 9.71 23.71
C ASN A 268 11.29 8.96 25.04
N ASP A 269 10.56 9.30 26.09
CA ASP A 269 10.72 8.69 27.41
C ASP A 269 10.14 7.26 27.50
N ASP A 270 9.18 6.94 26.62
CA ASP A 270 8.58 5.60 26.53
C ASP A 270 8.35 5.23 25.05
N PRO A 271 9.41 4.80 24.33
CA PRO A 271 9.34 4.51 22.91
C PRO A 271 8.26 3.50 22.55
N LYS A 272 8.10 2.45 23.35
CA LYS A 272 7.15 1.36 23.07
C LYS A 272 5.69 1.79 23.22
N ALA A 273 5.42 2.82 24.03
CA ALA A 273 4.09 3.39 24.23
C ALA A 273 3.78 4.59 23.33
N ALA A 274 4.72 4.99 22.46
CA ALA A 274 4.59 6.21 21.67
C ALA A 274 3.56 6.09 20.53
N SER A 275 3.57 5.00 19.77
CA SER A 275 2.57 4.76 18.72
C SER A 275 1.31 4.18 19.35
N ARG A 276 0.22 4.98 19.39
CA ARG A 276 -1.04 4.65 20.10
C ARG A 276 -2.28 4.98 19.25
N PRO A 277 -2.52 4.24 18.16
CA PRO A 277 -3.67 4.48 17.30
C PRO A 277 -4.99 4.42 18.06
N PHE A 278 -5.91 5.35 17.72
CA PHE A 278 -7.25 5.48 18.30
C PHE A 278 -7.31 5.88 19.77
N ASP A 279 -6.17 5.94 20.46
CA ASP A 279 -6.11 6.43 21.83
C ASP A 279 -6.32 7.95 21.88
N ARG A 280 -7.00 8.45 22.92
CA ARG A 280 -7.27 9.90 23.05
C ARG A 280 -6.00 10.73 23.25
N ASP A 281 -4.94 10.11 23.78
CA ASP A 281 -3.66 10.78 24.07
C ASP A 281 -2.64 10.57 22.94
N ARG A 282 -3.06 10.17 21.72
CA ARG A 282 -2.22 10.05 20.54
C ARG A 282 -1.70 11.42 20.09
N ASP A 283 -0.44 11.50 19.73
CA ASP A 283 0.25 12.76 19.45
C ASP A 283 1.04 12.77 18.13
N GLY A 284 0.93 11.72 17.32
CA GLY A 284 1.61 11.59 16.05
C GLY A 284 2.12 10.19 15.77
N PHE A 285 2.61 9.97 14.57
CA PHE A 285 3.15 8.67 14.18
C PHE A 285 4.60 8.48 14.65
N VAL A 286 5.04 7.23 14.72
CA VAL A 286 6.43 6.84 14.92
C VAL A 286 6.95 6.19 13.64
N PHE A 287 8.15 6.53 13.16
CA PHE A 287 8.73 5.83 12.03
C PHE A 287 9.03 4.36 12.33
N GLY A 288 8.75 3.48 11.36
CA GLY A 288 9.23 2.11 11.35
C GLY A 288 9.70 1.74 9.95
N GLU A 289 10.79 0.99 9.85
CA GLU A 289 11.25 0.43 8.57
C GLU A 289 10.56 -0.90 8.31
N ALA A 290 10.16 -1.13 7.09
CA ALA A 290 9.62 -2.42 6.66
C ALA A 290 9.70 -2.62 5.16
N GLY A 291 9.62 -3.88 4.76
CA GLY A 291 9.30 -4.29 3.41
C GLY A 291 8.40 -5.53 3.45
N ALA A 292 7.49 -5.62 2.50
CA ALA A 292 6.64 -6.80 2.33
C ALA A 292 6.32 -7.03 0.87
N MET A 293 6.26 -8.29 0.47
CA MET A 293 5.90 -8.72 -0.87
C MET A 293 4.97 -9.93 -0.81
N MET A 294 4.14 -10.05 -1.83
CA MET A 294 3.32 -11.23 -2.06
C MET A 294 3.34 -11.61 -3.54
N VAL A 295 3.07 -12.87 -3.81
CA VAL A 295 2.73 -13.36 -5.15
C VAL A 295 1.22 -13.46 -5.23
N ILE A 296 0.65 -12.80 -6.24
CA ILE A 296 -0.74 -12.97 -6.63
C ILE A 296 -0.81 -13.57 -8.03
N GLU A 297 -1.79 -14.42 -8.26
CA GLU A 297 -1.97 -15.07 -9.55
C GLU A 297 -3.42 -15.48 -9.77
N THR A 298 -3.78 -15.85 -11.02
CA THR A 298 -5.09 -16.43 -11.27
C THR A 298 -5.23 -17.75 -10.51
N GLU A 299 -6.43 -18.04 -9.97
CA GLU A 299 -6.67 -19.33 -9.28
C GLU A 299 -6.41 -20.53 -10.20
N GLU A 300 -6.70 -20.40 -11.49
CA GLU A 300 -6.42 -21.43 -12.50
C GLU A 300 -4.92 -21.75 -12.58
N HIS A 301 -4.08 -20.68 -12.70
CA HIS A 301 -2.62 -20.81 -12.75
C HIS A 301 -2.08 -21.42 -11.44
N ALA A 302 -2.55 -20.94 -10.28
CA ALA A 302 -2.14 -21.44 -8.97
C ALA A 302 -2.46 -22.94 -8.80
N ARG A 303 -3.67 -23.35 -9.18
CA ARG A 303 -4.08 -24.76 -9.12
C ARG A 303 -3.30 -25.64 -10.09
N ALA A 304 -3.06 -25.16 -11.31
CA ALA A 304 -2.32 -25.93 -12.33
C ALA A 304 -0.89 -26.26 -11.90
N ARG A 305 -0.23 -25.37 -11.14
CA ARG A 305 1.11 -25.61 -10.59
C ARG A 305 1.14 -26.18 -9.17
N GLY A 306 -0.02 -26.46 -8.56
CA GLY A 306 -0.13 -27.03 -7.21
C GLY A 306 0.31 -26.07 -6.09
N ALA A 307 0.09 -24.76 -6.27
CA ALA A 307 0.47 -23.76 -5.30
C ALA A 307 -0.35 -23.85 -3.99
N THR A 308 0.30 -23.51 -2.87
CA THR A 308 -0.43 -23.23 -1.62
C THR A 308 -1.14 -21.89 -1.76
N ILE A 309 -2.44 -21.86 -1.50
CA ILE A 309 -3.24 -20.64 -1.54
C ILE A 309 -3.52 -20.18 -0.11
N HIS A 310 -3.14 -18.92 0.20
CA HIS A 310 -3.29 -18.34 1.53
C HIS A 310 -4.61 -17.62 1.70
N ALA A 311 -5.07 -16.90 0.66
CA ALA A 311 -6.31 -16.12 0.65
C ALA A 311 -6.72 -15.81 -0.79
N ARG A 312 -7.95 -15.30 -0.98
CA ARG A 312 -8.41 -14.66 -2.20
C ARG A 312 -8.15 -13.16 -2.14
N LEU A 313 -7.67 -12.56 -3.21
CA LEU A 313 -7.66 -11.12 -3.40
C LEU A 313 -8.88 -10.75 -4.24
N LEU A 314 -9.91 -10.24 -3.58
CA LEU A 314 -11.25 -10.09 -4.16
C LEU A 314 -11.41 -8.82 -4.97
N GLY A 315 -10.88 -7.70 -4.46
CA GLY A 315 -11.07 -6.42 -5.12
C GLY A 315 -10.19 -5.31 -4.57
N ALA A 316 -10.12 -4.22 -5.31
CA ALA A 316 -9.36 -3.04 -4.95
C ALA A 316 -10.12 -1.74 -5.27
N GLY A 317 -10.03 -0.77 -4.38
CA GLY A 317 -10.55 0.57 -4.57
C GLY A 317 -9.45 1.61 -4.43
N VAL A 318 -9.31 2.46 -5.43
CA VAL A 318 -8.37 3.60 -5.43
C VAL A 318 -9.15 4.87 -5.68
N THR A 319 -9.01 5.87 -4.81
CA THR A 319 -9.71 7.16 -4.89
C THR A 319 -8.79 8.30 -4.43
N SER A 320 -9.26 9.52 -4.58
CA SER A 320 -8.57 10.70 -4.04
C SER A 320 -9.55 11.57 -3.26
N ASP A 321 -9.08 12.22 -2.18
CA ASP A 321 -9.88 13.18 -1.41
C ASP A 321 -10.19 14.43 -2.22
N GLY A 322 -9.23 14.93 -3.01
CA GLY A 322 -9.35 16.21 -3.68
C GLY A 322 -9.47 17.38 -2.69
N PHE A 323 -8.91 17.25 -1.49
CA PHE A 323 -9.11 18.17 -0.37
C PHE A 323 -7.87 19.02 -0.05
N HIS A 324 -6.77 18.38 0.35
CA HIS A 324 -5.55 19.09 0.77
C HIS A 324 -4.31 18.22 0.49
N LEU A 325 -3.12 18.86 0.33
CA LEU A 325 -1.88 18.16 0.01
C LEU A 325 -1.40 17.22 1.12
N VAL A 326 -1.69 17.55 2.39
CA VAL A 326 -1.18 16.81 3.56
C VAL A 326 -2.32 16.32 4.44
N ALA A 327 -3.29 17.17 4.77
CA ALA A 327 -4.39 16.81 5.66
C ALA A 327 -5.41 15.90 4.93
N PRO A 328 -5.90 14.83 5.58
CA PRO A 328 -7.02 14.06 5.05
C PRO A 328 -8.32 14.88 5.06
N ASP A 329 -9.29 14.48 4.24
CA ASP A 329 -10.67 14.95 4.37
C ASP A 329 -11.21 14.53 5.75
N PRO A 330 -11.54 15.46 6.67
CA PRO A 330 -11.99 15.13 8.02
C PRO A 330 -13.23 14.23 8.05
N GLU A 331 -14.07 14.35 7.03
CA GLU A 331 -15.25 13.50 6.87
C GLU A 331 -14.91 12.08 6.39
N GLY A 332 -13.69 11.82 5.94
CA GLY A 332 -13.25 10.53 5.43
C GLY A 332 -13.99 10.07 4.17
N THR A 333 -14.55 11.02 3.39
CA THR A 333 -15.41 10.67 2.24
C THR A 333 -14.63 9.97 1.13
N GLY A 334 -13.38 10.40 0.87
CA GLY A 334 -12.51 9.77 -0.12
C GLY A 334 -12.16 8.33 0.26
N ALA A 335 -11.75 8.14 1.51
CA ALA A 335 -11.43 6.83 2.09
C ALA A 335 -12.63 5.88 2.09
N ALA A 336 -13.82 6.38 2.45
CA ALA A 336 -15.07 5.59 2.39
C ALA A 336 -15.40 5.12 0.96
N ARG A 337 -15.16 5.98 -0.06
CA ARG A 337 -15.32 5.59 -1.46
C ARG A 337 -14.32 4.51 -1.89
N ALA A 338 -13.07 4.56 -1.37
CA ALA A 338 -12.07 3.52 -1.67
C ALA A 338 -12.53 2.16 -1.14
N MET A 339 -12.97 2.09 0.13
CA MET A 339 -13.53 0.88 0.73
C MET A 339 -14.75 0.38 -0.04
N THR A 340 -15.74 1.25 -0.29
CA THR A 340 -16.95 0.91 -1.05
C THR A 340 -16.60 0.34 -2.43
N ARG A 341 -15.61 0.92 -3.12
CA ARG A 341 -15.16 0.44 -4.43
C ARG A 341 -14.47 -0.91 -4.34
N ALA A 342 -13.65 -1.16 -3.30
CA ALA A 342 -13.03 -2.45 -3.06
C ALA A 342 -14.09 -3.55 -2.86
N LEU A 343 -15.14 -3.27 -2.08
CA LEU A 343 -16.26 -4.19 -1.88
C LEU A 343 -17.03 -4.45 -3.18
N GLN A 344 -17.35 -3.40 -3.93
CA GLN A 344 -18.05 -3.51 -5.23
C GLN A 344 -17.28 -4.34 -6.23
N THR A 345 -15.97 -4.10 -6.38
CA THR A 345 -15.11 -4.87 -7.29
C THR A 345 -14.89 -6.30 -6.79
N GLY A 346 -14.95 -6.53 -5.48
CA GLY A 346 -14.87 -7.85 -4.86
C GLY A 346 -16.20 -8.63 -4.82
N GLY A 347 -17.31 -7.99 -5.15
CA GLY A 347 -18.65 -8.60 -5.10
C GLY A 347 -19.11 -9.01 -3.70
N ILE A 348 -18.65 -8.28 -2.65
CA ILE A 348 -19.00 -8.53 -1.23
C ILE A 348 -19.86 -7.42 -0.66
N GLY A 349 -20.77 -7.78 0.26
CA GLY A 349 -21.58 -6.83 1.02
C GLY A 349 -20.77 -6.18 2.14
N ARG A 350 -21.16 -4.98 2.53
CA ARG A 350 -20.52 -4.28 3.67
C ARG A 350 -20.69 -5.05 4.99
N GLU A 351 -21.81 -5.72 5.14
CA GLU A 351 -22.19 -6.52 6.29
C GLU A 351 -21.39 -7.83 6.41
N ASP A 352 -20.78 -8.28 5.31
CA ASP A 352 -19.97 -9.50 5.29
C ASP A 352 -18.53 -9.25 5.79
N VAL A 353 -18.07 -7.98 5.82
CA VAL A 353 -16.73 -7.62 6.28
C VAL A 353 -16.68 -7.72 7.80
N THR A 354 -15.86 -8.62 8.30
CA THR A 354 -15.71 -8.86 9.75
C THR A 354 -14.41 -8.32 10.33
N HIS A 355 -13.46 -7.91 9.48
CA HIS A 355 -12.19 -7.36 9.91
C HIS A 355 -11.70 -6.21 9.04
N ILE A 356 -11.08 -5.22 9.67
CA ILE A 356 -10.41 -4.10 9.02
C ILE A 356 -8.99 -3.97 9.59
N ASN A 357 -8.00 -4.06 8.70
CA ASN A 357 -6.65 -3.63 9.01
C ASN A 357 -6.58 -2.13 8.69
N ALA A 358 -6.51 -1.32 9.73
CA ALA A 358 -6.65 0.13 9.62
C ALA A 358 -5.33 0.81 9.24
N HIS A 359 -5.40 1.90 8.52
CA HIS A 359 -4.26 2.78 8.28
C HIS A 359 -3.73 3.40 9.57
N ALA A 360 -4.59 3.94 10.40
CA ALA A 360 -4.43 4.39 11.79
C ALA A 360 -2.98 4.75 12.19
N THR A 361 -2.56 5.96 11.85
CA THR A 361 -1.18 6.43 12.06
C THR A 361 -0.91 6.96 13.47
N ALA A 362 -1.88 6.92 14.38
CA ALA A 362 -1.86 7.57 15.69
C ALA A 362 -1.78 9.11 15.61
N THR A 363 -2.27 9.69 14.52
CA THR A 363 -2.45 11.13 14.41
C THR A 363 -3.86 11.54 14.80
N PRO A 364 -4.07 12.65 15.54
CA PRO A 364 -5.40 13.05 16.00
C PRO A 364 -6.43 13.13 14.87
N ILE A 365 -6.10 13.84 13.78
CA ILE A 365 -7.02 14.06 12.65
C ILE A 365 -7.16 12.78 11.78
N GLY A 366 -6.05 12.07 11.54
CA GLY A 366 -6.04 10.91 10.64
C GLY A 366 -6.91 9.77 11.15
N ASP A 367 -6.76 9.41 12.41
CA ASP A 367 -7.48 8.29 13.00
C ASP A 367 -8.99 8.57 13.11
N THR A 368 -9.38 9.83 13.45
CA THR A 368 -10.79 10.24 13.48
C THR A 368 -11.41 10.22 12.07
N ALA A 369 -10.69 10.72 11.06
CA ALA A 369 -11.15 10.69 9.67
C ALA A 369 -11.33 9.24 9.15
N GLU A 370 -10.42 8.34 9.51
CA GLU A 370 -10.55 6.92 9.17
C GLU A 370 -11.73 6.26 9.87
N ALA A 371 -11.96 6.55 11.16
CA ALA A 371 -13.13 6.05 11.89
C ALA A 371 -14.45 6.48 11.22
N ASN A 372 -14.54 7.76 10.81
CA ASN A 372 -15.67 8.27 10.03
C ASN A 372 -15.84 7.53 8.71
N ALA A 373 -14.75 7.25 8.00
CA ALA A 373 -14.76 6.52 6.74
C ALA A 373 -15.25 5.08 6.90
N ILE A 374 -14.75 4.37 7.91
CA ILE A 374 -15.15 2.99 8.24
C ILE A 374 -16.64 2.95 8.57
N GLY A 375 -17.12 3.85 9.44
CA GLY A 375 -18.55 3.94 9.79
C GLY A 375 -19.45 4.13 8.57
N LYS A 376 -19.04 4.97 7.62
CA LYS A 376 -19.78 5.25 6.37
C LYS A 376 -19.77 4.05 5.42
N ALA A 377 -18.62 3.41 5.21
CA ALA A 377 -18.44 2.39 4.18
C ALA A 377 -18.85 1.00 4.66
N ILE A 378 -18.52 0.63 5.88
CA ILE A 378 -18.67 -0.72 6.43
C ILE A 378 -19.63 -0.70 7.62
N GLY A 379 -19.32 0.06 8.66
CA GLY A 379 -20.06 0.12 9.92
C GLY A 379 -19.17 -0.23 11.12
N ALA A 380 -19.70 -0.09 12.33
CA ALA A 380 -18.96 -0.35 13.56
C ALA A 380 -18.91 -1.84 13.98
N HIS A 381 -19.48 -2.75 13.19
CA HIS A 381 -19.55 -4.17 13.52
C HIS A 381 -18.26 -4.95 13.23
N ALA A 382 -17.40 -4.42 12.34
CA ALA A 382 -16.14 -5.07 11.99
C ALA A 382 -15.07 -4.82 13.05
N SER A 383 -14.32 -5.87 13.40
CA SER A 383 -13.19 -5.74 14.33
C SER A 383 -12.00 -5.05 13.65
N VAL A 384 -11.43 -4.04 14.29
CA VAL A 384 -10.36 -3.20 13.75
C VAL A 384 -9.02 -3.52 14.41
N TYR A 385 -7.96 -3.56 13.61
CA TYR A 385 -6.57 -3.73 14.07
C TYR A 385 -5.67 -2.65 13.46
N ALA A 386 -4.77 -2.10 14.26
CA ALA A 386 -3.81 -1.07 13.86
C ALA A 386 -2.36 -1.53 14.13
N PRO A 387 -1.68 -2.19 13.15
CA PRO A 387 -0.34 -2.75 13.34
C PRO A 387 0.75 -1.70 13.56
N LYS A 388 0.51 -0.45 13.18
CA LYS A 388 1.46 0.64 13.41
C LYS A 388 1.72 0.92 14.90
N SER A 389 0.83 0.48 15.79
CA SER A 389 1.04 0.51 17.24
C SER A 389 2.28 -0.29 17.66
N ALA A 390 2.60 -1.36 16.95
CA ALA A 390 3.72 -2.26 17.21
C ALA A 390 4.93 -2.01 16.31
N LEU A 391 4.68 -1.69 15.04
CA LEU A 391 5.70 -1.66 13.97
C LEU A 391 6.15 -0.24 13.60
N GLY A 392 5.39 0.79 14.00
CA GLY A 392 5.57 2.13 13.46
C GLY A 392 5.04 2.25 12.02
N HIS A 393 5.29 3.40 11.42
CA HIS A 393 4.83 3.75 10.08
C HIS A 393 5.99 3.69 9.08
N SER A 394 5.98 2.73 8.19
CA SER A 394 6.98 2.55 7.13
C SER A 394 6.56 3.18 5.80
N ILE A 395 5.91 4.32 5.84
CA ILE A 395 5.53 5.16 4.70
C ILE A 395 5.07 4.33 3.48
N GLY A 396 5.87 4.25 2.41
CA GLY A 396 5.49 3.57 1.18
C GLY A 396 5.35 2.05 1.26
N ALA A 397 5.99 1.41 2.25
CA ALA A 397 5.93 -0.04 2.44
C ALA A 397 4.71 -0.49 3.26
N VAL A 398 4.20 0.39 4.16
CA VAL A 398 3.27 -0.02 5.21
C VAL A 398 2.02 -0.70 4.67
N GLY A 399 1.44 -0.18 3.58
CA GLY A 399 0.23 -0.75 3.01
C GLY A 399 0.39 -2.17 2.47
N ALA A 400 1.58 -2.51 1.96
CA ALA A 400 1.90 -3.87 1.53
C ALA A 400 2.12 -4.80 2.73
N LEU A 401 2.79 -4.34 3.78
CA LEU A 401 2.95 -5.09 5.02
C LEU A 401 1.59 -5.40 5.65
N GLU A 402 0.73 -4.40 5.78
CA GLU A 402 -0.61 -4.51 6.33
C GLU A 402 -1.50 -5.44 5.50
N ALA A 403 -1.34 -5.45 4.16
CA ALA A 403 -2.00 -6.43 3.30
C ALA A 403 -1.53 -7.87 3.58
N VAL A 404 -0.22 -8.10 3.78
CA VAL A 404 0.32 -9.40 4.21
C VAL A 404 -0.28 -9.81 5.56
N LEU A 405 -0.33 -8.90 6.54
CA LEU A 405 -0.94 -9.17 7.86
C LEU A 405 -2.44 -9.46 7.76
N THR A 406 -3.15 -8.79 6.85
CA THR A 406 -4.57 -9.05 6.57
C THR A 406 -4.78 -10.45 6.00
N VAL A 407 -3.92 -10.90 5.07
CA VAL A 407 -3.95 -12.27 4.55
C VAL A 407 -3.73 -13.28 5.67
N LEU A 408 -2.78 -13.03 6.58
CA LEU A 408 -2.51 -13.90 7.74
C LEU A 408 -3.71 -13.94 8.70
N THR A 409 -4.34 -12.80 8.96
CA THR A 409 -5.56 -12.72 9.79
C THR A 409 -6.69 -13.57 9.20
N VAL A 410 -6.94 -13.48 7.89
CA VAL A 410 -7.95 -14.27 7.19
C VAL A 410 -7.61 -15.76 7.22
N ARG A 411 -6.35 -16.12 6.95
CA ARG A 411 -5.85 -17.51 6.93
C ARG A 411 -5.97 -18.17 8.30
N ASP A 412 -5.44 -17.49 9.32
CA ASP A 412 -5.24 -18.09 10.65
C ASP A 412 -6.43 -17.86 11.59
N SER A 413 -7.40 -17.01 11.20
CA SER A 413 -8.59 -16.69 12.02
C SER A 413 -8.25 -16.12 13.38
N VAL A 414 -7.29 -15.21 13.43
CA VAL A 414 -6.88 -14.50 14.65
C VAL A 414 -6.45 -13.08 14.30
N ILE A 415 -6.87 -12.12 15.11
CA ILE A 415 -6.55 -10.70 14.96
C ILE A 415 -5.55 -10.33 16.08
N PRO A 416 -4.35 -9.79 15.75
CA PRO A 416 -3.42 -9.34 16.77
C PRO A 416 -3.95 -8.14 17.56
N PRO A 417 -3.42 -7.85 18.75
CA PRO A 417 -3.83 -6.69 19.52
C PRO A 417 -3.22 -5.39 18.97
N THR A 418 -4.01 -4.33 18.90
CA THR A 418 -3.52 -2.96 18.79
C THR A 418 -2.89 -2.59 20.14
N LEU A 419 -1.60 -2.24 20.10
CA LEU A 419 -0.87 -1.86 21.33
C LEU A 419 -1.22 -0.43 21.76
N ASN A 420 -1.00 -0.14 23.03
CA ASN A 420 -1.07 1.20 23.62
C ASN A 420 -2.46 1.88 23.57
N LEU A 421 -3.51 1.15 23.23
CA LEU A 421 -4.88 1.63 23.34
C LEU A 421 -5.37 1.43 24.78
N GLU A 422 -5.21 2.45 25.62
CA GLU A 422 -5.63 2.45 27.01
C GLU A 422 -6.97 3.15 27.21
N ASN A 423 -7.16 4.26 26.50
CA ASN A 423 -8.36 5.09 26.56
C ASN A 423 -8.78 5.47 25.14
N GLN A 424 -9.67 4.67 24.55
CA GLN A 424 -10.18 4.98 23.22
C GLN A 424 -10.78 6.38 23.16
N ASP A 425 -10.46 7.12 22.10
CA ASP A 425 -11.02 8.44 21.86
C ASP A 425 -12.55 8.34 21.77
N PRO A 426 -13.32 9.10 22.59
CA PRO A 426 -14.78 9.02 22.60
C PRO A 426 -15.45 9.40 21.27
N GLU A 427 -14.74 10.07 20.36
CA GLU A 427 -15.23 10.36 19.00
C GLU A 427 -15.08 9.17 18.04
N ILE A 428 -14.40 8.10 18.47
CA ILE A 428 -14.11 6.91 17.65
C ILE A 428 -14.98 5.74 18.13
N ASP A 429 -16.04 5.45 17.39
CA ASP A 429 -16.95 4.32 17.66
C ASP A 429 -16.57 3.11 16.77
N LEU A 430 -15.50 2.40 17.18
CA LEU A 430 -14.99 1.21 16.50
C LEU A 430 -14.69 0.09 17.49
N ASP A 431 -14.87 -1.16 17.09
CA ASP A 431 -14.44 -2.34 17.85
C ASP A 431 -12.93 -2.60 17.63
N VAL A 432 -12.06 -1.85 18.30
CA VAL A 432 -10.61 -2.01 18.17
C VAL A 432 -10.13 -3.18 19.03
N VAL A 433 -9.47 -4.15 18.40
CA VAL A 433 -8.87 -5.28 19.13
C VAL A 433 -7.65 -4.80 19.89
N CYS A 434 -7.67 -4.90 21.22
CA CYS A 434 -6.59 -4.49 22.12
C CYS A 434 -6.35 -5.51 23.23
N GLY A 435 -5.25 -5.34 23.97
CA GLY A 435 -4.89 -6.19 25.11
C GLY A 435 -4.34 -7.56 24.69
N GLN A 436 -5.12 -8.40 24.07
CA GLN A 436 -4.75 -9.74 23.62
C GLN A 436 -5.23 -10.01 22.20
N ALA A 437 -4.56 -10.92 21.50
CA ALA A 437 -5.00 -11.41 20.21
C ALA A 437 -6.41 -12.02 20.32
N ARG A 438 -7.28 -11.67 19.37
CA ARG A 438 -8.68 -12.10 19.34
C ARG A 438 -8.85 -13.23 18.33
N PRO A 439 -9.04 -14.48 18.77
CA PRO A 439 -9.40 -15.57 17.87
C PRO A 439 -10.84 -15.39 17.39
N GLY A 440 -11.07 -15.71 16.13
CA GLY A 440 -12.40 -15.65 15.52
C GLY A 440 -12.32 -15.80 14.02
N ARG A 441 -13.31 -16.46 13.42
CA ARG A 441 -13.34 -16.66 11.98
C ARG A 441 -13.45 -15.33 11.25
N VAL A 442 -12.55 -15.10 10.31
CA VAL A 442 -12.54 -13.94 9.42
C VAL A 442 -12.72 -14.45 7.99
N ASP A 443 -13.90 -14.23 7.41
CA ASP A 443 -14.19 -14.64 6.03
C ASP A 443 -13.83 -13.55 5.03
N TYR A 444 -14.10 -12.28 5.38
CA TYR A 444 -13.77 -11.12 4.56
C TYR A 444 -13.10 -10.03 5.40
N ALA A 445 -12.05 -9.47 4.84
CA ALA A 445 -11.30 -8.38 5.47
C ALA A 445 -10.95 -7.28 4.48
N VAL A 446 -10.80 -6.05 4.98
CA VAL A 446 -10.34 -4.89 4.20
C VAL A 446 -9.04 -4.37 4.79
N ASN A 447 -8.05 -4.14 3.94
CA ASN A 447 -6.83 -3.42 4.27
C ASN A 447 -6.91 -1.98 3.76
N ASN A 448 -6.75 -1.00 4.63
CA ASN A 448 -6.81 0.42 4.32
C ASN A 448 -5.41 1.05 4.26
N SER A 449 -5.19 1.94 3.31
CA SER A 449 -4.00 2.78 3.25
C SER A 449 -4.33 4.16 2.72
N PHE A 450 -3.98 5.20 3.47
CA PHE A 450 -4.26 6.59 3.13
C PHE A 450 -2.95 7.39 3.11
N GLY A 451 -2.68 8.07 2.00
CA GLY A 451 -1.44 8.78 1.76
C GLY A 451 -1.62 10.29 1.62
N PHE A 452 -0.58 11.04 1.94
CA PHE A 452 -0.49 12.46 1.61
C PHE A 452 -0.78 12.68 0.13
N GLY A 453 -1.39 13.83 -0.22
CA GLY A 453 -1.96 14.06 -1.55
C GLY A 453 -3.42 13.60 -1.65
N GLY A 454 -3.99 13.06 -0.55
CA GLY A 454 -5.35 12.53 -0.52
C GLY A 454 -5.49 11.19 -1.25
N HIS A 455 -4.41 10.42 -1.33
CA HIS A 455 -4.44 9.08 -1.93
C HIS A 455 -5.08 8.07 -0.99
N ASN A 456 -6.16 7.43 -1.43
CA ASN A 456 -6.86 6.41 -0.65
C ASN A 456 -6.89 5.09 -1.41
N VAL A 457 -6.44 4.02 -0.77
CA VAL A 457 -6.46 2.66 -1.30
C VAL A 457 -7.09 1.73 -0.27
N ALA A 458 -8.01 0.89 -0.72
CA ALA A 458 -8.55 -0.21 0.06
C ALA A 458 -8.47 -1.50 -0.75
N ILE A 459 -8.04 -2.58 -0.10
CA ILE A 459 -7.91 -3.91 -0.71
C ILE A 459 -8.80 -4.89 0.05
N ALA A 460 -9.63 -5.63 -0.66
CA ALA A 460 -10.51 -6.63 -0.07
C ALA A 460 -9.93 -8.04 -0.24
N PHE A 461 -9.82 -8.75 0.87
CA PHE A 461 -9.37 -10.14 0.93
C PHE A 461 -10.50 -11.04 1.43
N GLY A 462 -10.45 -12.31 1.01
CA GLY A 462 -11.39 -13.34 1.45
C GLY A 462 -10.71 -14.65 1.75
N ARG A 463 -11.33 -15.44 2.60
CA ARG A 463 -10.88 -16.79 2.91
C ARG A 463 -10.92 -17.67 1.65
N TYR A 464 -9.91 -18.52 1.51
CA TYR A 464 -9.86 -19.52 0.46
C TYR A 464 -10.43 -20.85 0.90
#